data_d3334345b4e4be19c024e4489f11130f
#
_entry.id   d3334345b4e4be19c024e4489f11130f
#
_cell.length_a   1.000
_cell.length_b   1.000
_cell.length_c   1.000
_cell.angle_alpha   90.00
_cell.angle_beta   90.00
_cell.angle_gamma   90.00
#
_symmetry.space_group_name_H-M   'P 1'
#
loop_
_entity.id
_entity.type
_entity.pdbx_description
1 polymer ?
#
loop_
_entity_poly.entity_id
_entity_poly.type
_entity_poly.pdbx_seq_one_letter_code
_entity_poly.pdbx_strand_id
1 'polypeptide(L)'
;MIILVMGVEGSGKSTLGRALAESMGWTFADGDDFHSAANKKKLHNGIALTDQDRAPWVSAMHAEILRWRTSRTNAVLAASALREIYRQQIFEGVPESDYHVVYLCGPQDLLEERVRTRAGHFASPTLLGSQVRTLEPPKNAIDVSIGQTVQEQVNEIRSALHL
;
A
#
# COMPACT_ATOMS: atom_id res chain seq x y z
N MET A 1 -3.50 -2.82 16.41
CA MET A 1 -2.39 -3.05 15.45
C MET A 1 -2.82 -2.59 14.07
N ILE A 2 -1.93 -1.97 13.31
CA ILE A 2 -2.19 -1.53 11.94
C ILE A 2 -1.13 -2.14 11.02
N ILE A 3 -1.52 -2.67 9.86
CA ILE A 3 -0.59 -3.20 8.87
C ILE A 3 -0.72 -2.34 7.59
N LEU A 4 0.38 -1.70 7.18
CA LEU A 4 0.47 -1.05 5.87
C LEU A 4 1.02 -2.04 4.85
N VAL A 5 0.22 -2.39 3.85
CA VAL A 5 0.67 -3.17 2.68
C VAL A 5 1.04 -2.20 1.57
N MET A 6 2.34 -2.11 1.26
CA MET A 6 2.87 -1.16 0.27
C MET A 6 3.55 -1.84 -0.91
N GLY A 7 3.79 -1.08 -1.95
CA GLY A 7 4.46 -1.50 -3.18
C GLY A 7 4.00 -0.66 -4.39
N VAL A 8 4.63 -0.89 -5.53
CA VAL A 8 4.33 -0.17 -6.77
C VAL A 8 3.01 -0.64 -7.41
N GLU A 9 2.58 0.03 -8.46
CA GLU A 9 1.45 -0.38 -9.29
C GLU A 9 1.61 -1.83 -9.78
N GLY A 10 0.51 -2.59 -9.79
CA GLY A 10 0.54 -4.00 -10.21
C GLY A 10 1.08 -5.00 -9.18
N SER A 11 1.63 -4.56 -8.04
CA SER A 11 2.19 -5.48 -7.04
C SER A 11 1.15 -6.36 -6.33
N GLY A 12 -0.13 -5.96 -6.33
CA GLY A 12 -1.21 -6.74 -5.70
C GLY A 12 -1.60 -6.28 -4.28
N LYS A 13 -1.22 -5.06 -3.88
CA LYS A 13 -1.48 -4.49 -2.54
C LYS A 13 -2.92 -4.65 -2.06
N SER A 14 -3.88 -4.22 -2.87
CA SER A 14 -5.30 -4.26 -2.49
C SER A 14 -5.82 -5.68 -2.37
N THR A 15 -5.36 -6.59 -3.24
CA THR A 15 -5.72 -8.01 -3.19
C THR A 15 -5.18 -8.67 -1.93
N LEU A 16 -3.88 -8.51 -1.68
CA LEU A 16 -3.24 -9.05 -0.48
C LEU A 16 -3.81 -8.40 0.79
N GLY A 17 -3.94 -7.08 0.82
CA GLY A 17 -4.43 -6.36 2.00
C GLY A 17 -5.84 -6.79 2.39
N ARG A 18 -6.72 -6.99 1.42
CA ARG A 18 -8.08 -7.49 1.66
C ARG A 18 -8.06 -8.93 2.19
N ALA A 19 -7.34 -9.84 1.54
CA ALA A 19 -7.23 -11.23 1.97
C ALA A 19 -6.61 -11.35 3.38
N LEU A 20 -5.59 -10.55 3.68
CA LEU A 20 -4.97 -10.50 4.99
C LEU A 20 -5.96 -10.03 6.07
N ALA A 21 -6.69 -8.94 5.82
CA ALA A 21 -7.70 -8.43 6.73
C ALA A 21 -8.82 -9.45 6.97
N GLU A 22 -9.34 -10.06 5.91
CA GLU A 22 -10.37 -11.09 5.98
C GLU A 22 -9.91 -12.30 6.82
N SER A 23 -8.66 -12.75 6.64
CA SER A 23 -8.11 -13.90 7.39
C SER A 23 -8.03 -13.68 8.89
N MET A 24 -8.07 -12.42 9.34
CA MET A 24 -7.96 -12.03 10.75
C MET A 24 -9.25 -11.40 11.30
N GLY A 25 -10.27 -11.19 10.49
CA GLY A 25 -11.47 -10.45 10.87
C GLY A 25 -11.20 -8.95 11.15
N TRP A 26 -10.21 -8.37 10.47
CA TRP A 26 -9.80 -6.98 10.64
C TRP A 26 -10.44 -6.05 9.60
N THR A 27 -10.41 -4.75 9.89
CA THR A 27 -10.86 -3.74 8.93
C THR A 27 -9.85 -3.63 7.77
N PHE A 28 -10.37 -3.46 6.55
CA PHE A 28 -9.57 -3.16 5.37
C PHE A 28 -9.90 -1.77 4.83
N ALA A 29 -8.87 -1.02 4.44
CA ALA A 29 -9.02 0.20 3.66
C ALA A 29 -8.02 0.23 2.50
N ASP A 30 -8.49 0.73 1.35
CA ASP A 30 -7.64 0.98 0.19
C ASP A 30 -7.23 2.46 0.18
N GLY A 31 -5.92 2.72 0.13
CA GLY A 31 -5.37 4.06 0.06
C GLY A 31 -5.84 4.86 -1.13
N ASP A 32 -6.22 4.19 -2.22
CA ASP A 32 -6.74 4.86 -3.40
C ASP A 32 -8.12 5.53 -3.15
N ASP A 33 -8.86 5.05 -2.17
CA ASP A 33 -10.15 5.65 -1.80
C ASP A 33 -10.00 7.03 -1.16
N PHE A 34 -8.85 7.33 -0.56
CA PHE A 34 -8.54 8.61 0.07
C PHE A 34 -8.11 9.70 -0.91
N HIS A 35 -7.87 9.36 -2.19
CA HIS A 35 -7.57 10.36 -3.21
C HIS A 35 -8.77 11.23 -3.55
N SER A 36 -8.52 12.53 -3.74
CA SER A 36 -9.50 13.45 -4.30
C SER A 36 -9.93 13.04 -5.71
N ALA A 37 -11.11 13.50 -6.14
CA ALA A 37 -11.58 13.26 -7.52
C ALA A 37 -10.59 13.79 -8.56
N ALA A 38 -9.91 14.92 -8.29
CA ALA A 38 -8.89 15.49 -9.15
C ALA A 38 -7.67 14.57 -9.28
N ASN A 39 -7.18 13.99 -8.16
CA ASN A 39 -6.08 13.05 -8.16
C ASN A 39 -6.44 11.75 -8.87
N LYS A 40 -7.64 11.21 -8.61
CA LYS A 40 -8.15 10.02 -9.32
C LYS A 40 -8.17 10.24 -10.82
N LYS A 41 -8.59 11.44 -11.28
CA LYS A 41 -8.59 11.80 -12.71
C LYS A 41 -7.18 11.89 -13.28
N LYS A 42 -6.20 12.47 -12.54
CA LYS A 42 -4.78 12.50 -12.97
C LYS A 42 -4.25 11.08 -13.15
N LEU A 43 -4.42 10.22 -12.14
CA LEU A 43 -3.98 8.83 -12.18
C LEU A 43 -4.63 8.05 -13.32
N HIS A 44 -5.93 8.25 -13.55
CA HIS A 44 -6.65 7.65 -14.67
C HIS A 44 -6.04 8.01 -16.03
N ASN A 45 -5.56 9.22 -16.16
CA ASN A 45 -4.92 9.71 -17.39
C ASN A 45 -3.40 9.37 -17.45
N GLY A 46 -2.88 8.54 -16.54
CA GLY A 46 -1.47 8.17 -16.48
C GLY A 46 -0.56 9.32 -16.02
N ILE A 47 -1.11 10.35 -15.40
CA ILE A 47 -0.37 11.51 -14.90
C ILE A 47 0.06 11.24 -13.47
N ALA A 48 1.38 11.26 -13.24
CA ALA A 48 1.93 11.11 -11.90
C ALA A 48 1.55 12.29 -11.01
N LEU A 49 1.22 11.99 -9.73
CA LEU A 49 0.91 13.01 -8.74
C LEU A 49 2.20 13.70 -8.25
N THR A 50 2.10 15.00 -8.00
CA THR A 50 3.15 15.77 -7.31
C THR A 50 3.07 15.56 -5.79
N ASP A 51 4.08 16.01 -5.05
CA ASP A 51 4.04 15.97 -3.57
C ASP A 51 2.90 16.82 -3.02
N GLN A 52 2.60 17.94 -3.67
CA GLN A 52 1.48 18.81 -3.32
C GLN A 52 0.12 18.13 -3.53
N ASP A 53 -0.02 17.33 -4.59
CA ASP A 53 -1.22 16.52 -4.83
C ASP A 53 -1.39 15.43 -3.76
N ARG A 54 -0.27 14.89 -3.26
CA ARG A 54 -0.29 13.80 -2.27
C ARG A 54 -0.50 14.25 -0.83
N ALA A 55 -0.18 15.48 -0.49
CA ALA A 55 -0.26 15.96 0.90
C ALA A 55 -1.67 15.75 1.53
N PRO A 56 -2.80 16.11 0.88
CA PRO A 56 -4.13 15.82 1.42
C PRO A 56 -4.42 14.32 1.54
N TRP A 57 -3.92 13.51 0.62
CA TRP A 57 -4.07 12.05 0.63
C TRP A 57 -3.34 11.41 1.81
N VAL A 58 -2.10 11.81 2.07
CA VAL A 58 -1.32 11.36 3.23
C VAL A 58 -2.02 11.76 4.52
N SER A 59 -2.48 13.02 4.63
CA SER A 59 -3.21 13.52 5.80
C SER A 59 -4.50 12.74 6.07
N ALA A 60 -5.23 12.37 5.02
CA ALA A 60 -6.46 11.60 5.15
C ALA A 60 -6.21 10.18 5.68
N MET A 61 -5.16 9.50 5.18
CA MET A 61 -4.76 8.19 5.70
C MET A 61 -4.28 8.27 7.15
N HIS A 62 -3.47 9.29 7.48
CA HIS A 62 -3.05 9.53 8.87
C HIS A 62 -4.24 9.71 9.81
N ALA A 63 -5.21 10.55 9.45
CA ALA A 63 -6.42 10.76 10.24
C ALA A 63 -7.21 9.45 10.46
N GLU A 64 -7.30 8.60 9.45
CA GLU A 64 -7.96 7.30 9.56
C GLU A 64 -7.20 6.35 10.50
N ILE A 65 -5.88 6.33 10.45
CA ILE A 65 -5.03 5.56 11.38
C ILE A 65 -5.26 6.01 12.83
N LEU A 66 -5.30 7.31 13.08
CA LEU A 66 -5.58 7.84 14.43
C LEU A 66 -6.98 7.46 14.90
N ARG A 67 -7.97 7.44 13.99
CA ARG A 67 -9.33 6.99 14.30
C ARG A 67 -9.35 5.52 14.70
N TRP A 68 -8.66 4.62 13.95
CA TRP A 68 -8.55 3.19 14.30
C TRP A 68 -7.86 2.99 15.65
N ARG A 69 -6.80 3.74 15.92
CA ARG A 69 -6.13 3.66 17.23
C ARG A 69 -7.05 4.06 18.39
N THR A 70 -7.77 5.16 18.24
CA THR A 70 -8.71 5.65 19.26
C THR A 70 -9.83 4.63 19.52
N SER A 71 -10.34 4.00 18.47
CA SER A 71 -11.38 2.97 18.56
C SER A 71 -10.83 1.56 18.89
N ARG A 72 -9.51 1.40 19.04
CA ARG A 72 -8.82 0.12 19.22
C ARG A 72 -9.13 -0.89 18.10
N THR A 73 -9.32 -0.40 16.88
CA THR A 73 -9.59 -1.22 15.70
C THR A 73 -8.28 -1.72 15.10
N ASN A 74 -8.18 -3.03 14.89
CA ASN A 74 -7.12 -3.60 14.08
C ASN A 74 -7.46 -3.44 12.60
N ALA A 75 -6.49 -2.99 11.78
CA ALA A 75 -6.75 -2.67 10.39
C ALA A 75 -5.57 -2.96 9.46
N VAL A 76 -5.89 -3.22 8.20
CA VAL A 76 -4.94 -3.30 7.08
C VAL A 76 -5.22 -2.15 6.12
N LEU A 77 -4.20 -1.35 5.85
CA LEU A 77 -4.22 -0.27 4.85
C LEU A 77 -3.35 -0.67 3.66
N ALA A 78 -3.93 -0.71 2.46
CA ALA A 78 -3.17 -0.90 1.23
C ALA A 78 -2.90 0.47 0.58
N ALA A 79 -1.62 0.87 0.47
CA ALA A 79 -1.27 2.14 -0.16
C ALA A 79 0.11 2.06 -0.82
N SER A 80 0.36 2.81 -1.90
CA SER A 80 1.67 2.81 -2.53
C SER A 80 2.78 3.29 -1.58
N ALA A 81 2.60 4.40 -0.87
CA ALA A 81 3.48 4.95 0.18
C ALA A 81 4.99 4.84 -0.14
N LEU A 82 5.36 5.13 -1.41
CA LEU A 82 6.65 4.76 -2.01
C LEU A 82 7.85 5.49 -1.39
N ARG A 83 7.67 6.73 -0.91
CA ARG A 83 8.73 7.49 -0.28
C ARG A 83 8.68 7.36 1.23
N GLU A 84 9.83 7.36 1.86
CA GLU A 84 9.95 7.26 3.32
C GLU A 84 9.24 8.41 4.02
N ILE A 85 9.33 9.63 3.48
CA ILE A 85 8.65 10.79 4.06
C ILE A 85 7.12 10.59 4.15
N TYR A 86 6.50 9.91 3.18
CA TYR A 86 5.07 9.64 3.24
C TYR A 86 4.74 8.61 4.32
N ARG A 87 5.56 7.56 4.48
CA ARG A 87 5.38 6.58 5.55
C ARG A 87 5.52 7.20 6.93
N GLN A 88 6.51 8.09 7.10
CA GLN A 88 6.69 8.85 8.34
C GLN A 88 5.47 9.73 8.64
N GLN A 89 4.94 10.44 7.65
CA GLN A 89 3.76 11.29 7.82
C GLN A 89 2.48 10.47 8.10
N ILE A 90 2.31 9.32 7.42
CA ILE A 90 1.18 8.42 7.64
C ILE A 90 1.15 7.90 9.08
N PHE A 91 2.31 7.63 9.66
CA PHE A 91 2.45 7.10 11.03
C PHE A 91 2.96 8.14 12.05
N GLU A 92 2.89 9.42 11.74
CA GLU A 92 3.32 10.47 12.67
C GLU A 92 2.62 10.33 14.03
N GLY A 93 3.40 10.30 15.12
CA GLY A 93 2.87 10.11 16.48
C GLY A 93 2.28 8.72 16.79
N VAL A 94 2.45 7.75 15.90
CA VAL A 94 2.07 6.35 16.13
C VAL A 94 3.29 5.58 16.61
N PRO A 95 3.25 4.94 17.80
CA PRO A 95 4.35 4.09 18.25
C PRO A 95 4.67 2.96 17.27
N GLU A 96 5.95 2.64 17.10
CA GLU A 96 6.39 1.56 16.20
C GLU A 96 5.81 0.19 16.60
N SER A 97 5.48 -0.02 17.86
CA SER A 97 4.81 -1.23 18.33
C SER A 97 3.37 -1.40 17.82
N ASP A 98 2.74 -0.32 17.34
CA ASP A 98 1.34 -0.29 16.99
C ASP A 98 1.10 -0.54 15.48
N TYR A 99 2.18 -0.54 14.67
CA TYR A 99 2.06 -0.79 13.24
C TYR A 99 3.20 -1.63 12.67
N HIS A 100 2.93 -2.26 11.54
CA HIS A 100 3.91 -2.96 10.72
C HIS A 100 3.78 -2.57 9.26
N VAL A 101 4.91 -2.62 8.54
CA VAL A 101 4.95 -2.40 7.09
C VAL A 101 5.22 -3.73 6.41
N VAL A 102 4.39 -4.06 5.44
CA VAL A 102 4.56 -5.18 4.52
C VAL A 102 4.89 -4.61 3.15
N TYR A 103 6.03 -4.99 2.60
CA TYR A 103 6.49 -4.50 1.31
C TYR A 103 6.39 -5.60 0.26
N LEU A 104 5.48 -5.40 -0.70
CA LEU A 104 5.34 -6.25 -1.87
C LEU A 104 6.42 -5.91 -2.89
N CYS A 105 7.39 -6.80 -3.04
CA CYS A 105 8.54 -6.64 -3.92
C CYS A 105 8.69 -7.83 -4.89
N GLY A 106 9.39 -7.59 -5.98
CA GLY A 106 9.70 -8.63 -6.96
C GLY A 106 10.29 -8.10 -8.25
N PRO A 107 10.55 -8.98 -9.24
CA PRO A 107 11.14 -8.61 -10.50
C PRO A 107 10.30 -7.59 -11.27
N GLN A 108 10.96 -6.62 -11.90
CA GLN A 108 10.29 -5.55 -12.65
C GLN A 108 9.51 -6.09 -13.85
N ASP A 109 10.04 -7.08 -14.54
CA ASP A 109 9.40 -7.74 -15.68
C ASP A 109 8.04 -8.36 -15.30
N LEU A 110 7.96 -8.99 -14.13
CA LEU A 110 6.71 -9.54 -13.61
C LEU A 110 5.68 -8.42 -13.28
N LEU A 111 6.15 -7.30 -12.75
CA LEU A 111 5.29 -6.12 -12.50
C LEU A 111 4.76 -5.54 -13.81
N GLU A 112 5.63 -5.38 -14.82
CA GLU A 112 5.27 -4.87 -16.14
C GLU A 112 4.25 -5.78 -16.83
N GLU A 113 4.43 -7.10 -16.75
CA GLU A 113 3.48 -8.08 -17.27
C GLU A 113 2.11 -7.95 -16.61
N ARG A 114 2.07 -7.85 -15.28
CA ARG A 114 0.82 -7.70 -14.51
C ARG A 114 0.11 -6.40 -14.84
N VAL A 115 0.83 -5.29 -14.98
CA VAL A 115 0.24 -4.02 -15.38
C VAL A 115 -0.33 -4.10 -16.79
N ARG A 116 0.39 -4.73 -17.73
CA ARG A 116 -0.05 -4.88 -19.13
C ARG A 116 -1.29 -5.77 -19.27
N THR A 117 -1.38 -6.84 -18.49
CA THR A 117 -2.49 -7.82 -18.58
C THR A 117 -3.73 -7.41 -17.80
N ARG A 118 -3.62 -6.41 -16.93
CA ARG A 118 -4.72 -5.94 -16.09
C ARG A 118 -5.70 -5.09 -16.87
N ALA A 119 -6.71 -5.72 -17.48
CA ALA A 119 -7.78 -5.04 -18.20
C ALA A 119 -8.62 -4.17 -17.24
N GLY A 120 -8.89 -2.91 -17.61
CA GLY A 120 -9.88 -2.05 -16.95
C GLY A 120 -9.39 -1.25 -15.73
N HIS A 121 -8.11 -1.26 -15.41
CA HIS A 121 -7.54 -0.42 -14.36
C HIS A 121 -6.60 0.67 -14.90
N PHE A 122 -6.44 1.76 -14.14
CA PHE A 122 -5.69 2.99 -14.45
C PHE A 122 -4.18 2.80 -14.60
N ALA A 123 -3.71 1.56 -14.60
CA ALA A 123 -2.31 1.22 -14.67
C ALA A 123 -1.75 1.45 -16.07
N SER A 124 -0.90 2.46 -16.22
CA SER A 124 -0.11 2.63 -17.44
C SER A 124 1.34 2.18 -17.17
N PRO A 125 2.04 1.60 -18.16
CA PRO A 125 3.47 1.30 -18.05
C PRO A 125 4.30 2.53 -17.67
N THR A 126 3.89 3.72 -18.11
CA THR A 126 4.52 4.99 -17.77
C THR A 126 4.41 5.31 -16.27
N LEU A 127 3.25 5.03 -15.66
CA LEU A 127 3.03 5.24 -14.24
C LEU A 127 3.87 4.27 -13.40
N LEU A 128 3.94 3.00 -13.79
CA LEU A 128 4.80 2.00 -13.14
C LEU A 128 6.26 2.43 -13.17
N GLY A 129 6.78 2.83 -14.33
CA GLY A 129 8.16 3.31 -14.47
C GLY A 129 8.47 4.53 -13.60
N SER A 130 7.52 5.45 -13.45
CA SER A 130 7.62 6.59 -12.54
C SER A 130 7.65 6.14 -11.07
N GLN A 131 6.80 5.18 -10.70
CA GLN A 131 6.72 4.67 -9.34
C GLN A 131 7.97 3.88 -8.94
N VAL A 132 8.53 3.07 -9.83
CA VAL A 132 9.79 2.34 -9.59
C VAL A 132 10.94 3.31 -9.33
N ARG A 133 11.03 4.41 -10.07
CA ARG A 133 12.05 5.46 -9.84
C ARG A 133 11.85 6.23 -8.54
N THR A 134 10.61 6.33 -8.07
CA THR A 134 10.26 7.08 -6.84
C THR A 134 10.37 6.20 -5.59
N LEU A 135 10.37 4.89 -5.77
CA LEU A 135 10.37 3.92 -4.67
C LEU A 135 11.65 4.04 -3.83
N GLU A 136 11.44 4.29 -2.56
CA GLU A 136 12.44 4.18 -1.49
C GLU A 136 12.08 2.93 -0.66
N PRO A 137 12.77 1.79 -0.86
CA PRO A 137 12.45 0.56 -0.13
C PRO A 137 12.48 0.77 1.39
N PRO A 138 11.48 0.31 2.14
CA PRO A 138 11.47 0.46 3.58
C PRO A 138 12.57 -0.39 4.23
N LYS A 139 13.21 0.11 5.30
CA LYS A 139 14.29 -0.60 5.99
C LYS A 139 13.77 -1.64 6.99
N ASN A 140 12.62 -1.37 7.62
CA ASN A 140 12.01 -2.20 8.66
C ASN A 140 10.64 -2.69 8.18
N ALA A 141 10.63 -3.57 7.19
CA ALA A 141 9.40 -4.14 6.64
C ALA A 141 9.50 -5.67 6.54
N ILE A 142 8.36 -6.30 6.44
CA ILE A 142 8.26 -7.69 6.02
C ILE A 142 8.23 -7.68 4.49
N ASP A 143 9.33 -8.14 3.87
CA ASP A 143 9.41 -8.25 2.43
C ASP A 143 8.65 -9.49 1.96
N VAL A 144 7.70 -9.29 1.06
CA VAL A 144 6.84 -10.36 0.54
C VAL A 144 6.93 -10.40 -0.98
N SER A 145 7.24 -11.58 -1.52
CA SER A 145 7.40 -11.76 -2.95
C SER A 145 6.06 -11.69 -3.69
N ILE A 146 6.01 -10.87 -4.75
CA ILE A 146 4.88 -10.86 -5.68
C ILE A 146 4.74 -12.16 -6.49
N GLY A 147 5.78 -13.00 -6.55
CA GLY A 147 5.74 -14.28 -7.25
C GLY A 147 4.94 -15.38 -6.52
N GLN A 148 4.64 -15.17 -5.25
CA GLN A 148 3.85 -16.11 -4.44
C GLN A 148 2.34 -15.95 -4.71
N THR A 149 1.58 -16.99 -4.36
CA THR A 149 0.11 -16.89 -4.28
C THR A 149 -0.30 -16.00 -3.10
N VAL A 150 -1.49 -15.42 -3.17
CA VAL A 150 -2.03 -14.59 -2.08
C VAL A 150 -2.09 -15.35 -0.75
N GLN A 151 -2.40 -16.65 -0.79
CA GLN A 151 -2.48 -17.48 0.42
C GLN A 151 -1.10 -17.68 1.06
N GLU A 152 -0.05 -17.91 0.26
CA GLU A 152 1.33 -18.00 0.75
C GLU A 152 1.78 -16.68 1.38
N GLN A 153 1.50 -15.55 0.71
CA GLN A 153 1.80 -14.21 1.22
C GLN A 153 1.10 -13.93 2.57
N VAL A 154 -0.19 -14.29 2.70
CA VAL A 154 -0.95 -14.15 3.96
C VAL A 154 -0.32 -14.99 5.06
N ASN A 155 0.03 -16.26 4.77
CA ASN A 155 0.63 -17.17 5.75
C ASN A 155 2.00 -16.67 6.22
N GLU A 156 2.83 -16.16 5.30
CA GLU A 156 4.14 -15.58 5.60
C GLU A 156 4.03 -14.37 6.53
N ILE A 157 3.13 -13.42 6.22
CA ILE A 157 2.92 -12.23 7.04
C ILE A 157 2.42 -12.61 8.44
N ARG A 158 1.43 -13.48 8.54
CA ARG A 158 0.89 -13.92 9.82
C ARG A 158 1.93 -14.64 10.66
N SER A 159 2.74 -15.49 10.05
CA SER A 159 3.84 -16.17 10.73
C SER A 159 4.89 -15.17 11.25
N ALA A 160 5.28 -14.20 10.44
CA ALA A 160 6.25 -13.17 10.82
C ALA A 160 5.77 -12.27 11.96
N LEU A 161 4.46 -12.05 12.06
CA LEU A 161 3.82 -11.21 13.10
C LEU A 161 3.25 -12.02 14.27
N HIS A 162 3.40 -13.34 14.26
CA HIS A 162 2.84 -14.25 15.28
C HIS A 162 1.30 -14.09 15.47
N LEU A 163 0.58 -13.95 14.35
CA LEU A 163 -0.87 -13.74 14.28
C LEU A 163 -1.64 -15.01 13.86
#